data_df48543ad0c809af2240b1a82a04bb86
#
_entry.id   df48543ad0c809af2240b1a82a04bb86
#
_cell.length_a   1.000
_cell.length_b   1.000
_cell.length_c   1.000
_cell.angle_alpha   90.00
_cell.angle_beta   90.00
_cell.angle_gamma   90.00
#
_symmetry.space_group_name_H-M   'P 1'
#
loop_
_entity.id
_entity.type
_entity.pdbx_description
1 polymer ?
#
loop_
_entity_poly.entity_id
_entity_poly.type
_entity_poly.pdbx_seq_one_letter_code
_entity_poly.pdbx_strand_id
1 'polypeptide(L)'
;EKKEESAKYELPYCRKNGKEIQRGRMTFLRLDDTAAGKLHHFIVGFEVFHDMEQVLEDERLHLEQYYEQMKQSILENSNYIEALLETAEALYTVNLTQDRLEQIFHHRKKEERIFDFQGELPCSYDGYCRKIRQHITEDTLETYKIIDTSKSLLDRFYAGEKQVTVEYQESNKDGKEIWIQKTVLMSQDTVYDNEKEREHTVVR
;
A
#
# COMPACT_ATOMS: atom_id res chain seq x y z
N GLU A 1 53.21 -1.12 24.76
CA GLU A 1 52.37 -1.51 23.60
C GLU A 1 52.22 -3.04 23.63
N LYS A 2 51.07 -3.56 24.00
CA LYS A 2 50.72 -5.00 23.91
C LYS A 2 50.41 -5.29 22.45
N LYS A 3 51.20 -6.12 21.79
CA LYS A 3 50.86 -6.70 20.50
C LYS A 3 49.76 -7.72 20.70
N GLU A 4 48.53 -7.40 20.27
CA GLU A 4 47.48 -8.39 20.07
C GLU A 4 47.87 -9.23 18.86
N GLU A 5 48.28 -10.47 19.09
CA GLU A 5 48.48 -11.42 18.00
C GLU A 5 47.16 -12.10 17.67
N SER A 6 46.57 -11.73 16.55
CA SER A 6 45.41 -12.42 15.97
C SER A 6 45.82 -13.21 14.73
N ALA A 7 45.40 -14.43 14.61
CA ALA A 7 45.58 -15.26 13.41
C ALA A 7 44.21 -15.58 12.82
N LYS A 8 44.07 -15.37 11.48
CA LYS A 8 42.85 -15.65 10.72
C LYS A 8 43.14 -16.77 9.73
N TYR A 9 42.32 -17.78 9.73
CA TYR A 9 42.39 -18.90 8.79
C TYR A 9 41.08 -19.08 8.08
N GLU A 10 41.13 -19.21 6.75
CA GLU A 10 39.99 -19.59 5.95
C GLU A 10 40.05 -21.09 5.69
N LEU A 11 39.01 -21.79 6.10
CA LEU A 11 38.94 -23.24 6.02
C LEU A 11 37.67 -23.69 5.31
N PRO A 12 37.73 -24.72 4.44
CA PRO A 12 36.53 -25.36 3.97
C PRO A 12 35.80 -26.02 5.12
N TYR A 13 34.54 -25.71 5.28
CA TYR A 13 33.67 -26.26 6.29
C TYR A 13 32.66 -27.20 5.71
N CYS A 14 32.56 -28.41 6.27
CA CYS A 14 31.57 -29.38 5.86
C CYS A 14 30.52 -29.55 6.95
N ARG A 15 29.25 -29.30 6.64
CA ARG A 15 28.14 -29.53 7.56
C ARG A 15 27.99 -31.02 7.85
N LYS A 16 27.60 -31.41 9.07
CA LYS A 16 27.50 -32.80 9.56
C LYS A 16 26.75 -33.79 8.66
N ASN A 17 25.96 -33.29 7.69
CA ASN A 17 25.19 -34.09 6.75
C ASN A 17 25.85 -34.31 5.36
N GLY A 18 27.10 -33.89 5.19
CA GLY A 18 27.96 -34.31 4.08
C GLY A 18 27.65 -33.79 2.68
N LYS A 19 26.75 -32.82 2.52
CA LYS A 19 26.28 -32.42 1.19
C LYS A 19 26.64 -31.01 0.72
N GLU A 20 27.14 -30.13 1.59
CA GLU A 20 27.53 -28.78 1.19
C GLU A 20 28.86 -28.40 1.81
N ILE A 21 29.81 -28.02 0.98
CA ILE A 21 31.09 -27.45 1.41
C ILE A 21 30.89 -25.93 1.46
N GLN A 22 30.83 -25.39 2.66
CA GLN A 22 30.80 -23.93 2.89
C GLN A 22 32.19 -23.47 3.27
N ARG A 23 32.52 -22.22 2.92
CA ARG A 23 33.75 -21.58 3.36
C ARG A 23 33.49 -20.87 4.69
N GLY A 24 34.41 -21.07 5.64
CA GLY A 24 34.34 -20.41 6.93
C GLY A 24 35.66 -19.75 7.29
N ARG A 25 35.60 -18.69 8.06
CA ARG A 25 36.76 -18.02 8.62
C ARG A 25 36.81 -18.30 10.09
N MET A 26 37.96 -18.81 10.55
CA MET A 26 38.24 -19.01 11.95
C MET A 26 39.24 -17.95 12.41
N THR A 27 38.86 -17.17 13.39
CA THR A 27 39.70 -16.13 14.01
C THR A 27 40.13 -16.57 15.40
N PHE A 28 41.41 -16.60 15.63
CA PHE A 28 42.02 -16.89 16.95
C PHE A 28 42.54 -15.59 17.52
N LEU A 29 42.12 -15.25 18.73
CA LEU A 29 42.63 -14.13 19.50
C LEU A 29 43.37 -14.72 20.72
N ARG A 30 44.66 -14.45 20.83
CA ARG A 30 45.42 -14.82 21.98
C ARG A 30 45.25 -13.77 23.07
N LEU A 31 44.83 -14.23 24.26
CA LEU A 31 44.75 -13.39 25.44
C LEU A 31 46.04 -13.69 26.27
N ASP A 32 46.96 -12.72 26.34
CA ASP A 32 48.12 -12.82 27.20
C ASP A 32 47.73 -12.50 28.65
N ASP A 33 47.70 -13.54 29.48
CA ASP A 33 47.59 -13.38 30.93
C ASP A 33 49.00 -13.35 31.53
N THR A 34 49.47 -12.16 31.84
CA THR A 34 50.86 -11.93 32.28
C THR A 34 51.16 -12.37 33.71
N ALA A 35 50.18 -12.89 34.47
CA ALA A 35 50.35 -13.19 35.89
C ALA A 35 50.76 -14.63 36.20
N ALA A 36 50.68 -15.59 35.31
CA ALA A 36 50.92 -17.01 35.63
C ALA A 36 51.55 -17.85 34.52
N GLY A 37 52.46 -17.33 33.80
CA GLY A 37 53.56 -18.02 33.08
C GLY A 37 53.35 -19.27 32.23
N LYS A 38 52.17 -19.88 32.10
CA LYS A 38 52.01 -21.14 31.34
C LYS A 38 50.63 -21.47 30.75
N LEU A 39 49.60 -20.67 30.90
CA LEU A 39 48.30 -20.94 30.29
C LEU A 39 47.95 -19.82 29.31
N HIS A 40 47.94 -20.15 28.02
CA HIS A 40 47.47 -19.25 26.98
C HIS A 40 45.98 -19.46 26.76
N HIS A 41 45.20 -18.41 26.91
CA HIS A 41 43.78 -18.42 26.59
C HIS A 41 43.59 -17.89 25.19
N PHE A 42 42.73 -18.55 24.40
CA PHE A 42 42.38 -18.15 23.09
C PHE A 42 40.85 -17.93 22.99
N ILE A 43 40.45 -16.85 22.37
CA ILE A 43 39.08 -16.69 21.90
C ILE A 43 39.04 -17.16 20.46
N VAL A 44 38.15 -18.08 20.15
CA VAL A 44 37.94 -18.59 18.80
C VAL A 44 36.60 -18.10 18.30
N GLY A 45 36.62 -17.24 17.28
CA GLY A 45 35.42 -16.83 16.53
C GLY A 45 35.32 -17.66 15.27
N PHE A 46 34.15 -18.11 14.92
CA PHE A 46 33.88 -18.81 13.68
C PHE A 46 32.77 -18.10 12.89
N GLU A 47 33.11 -17.67 11.66
CA GLU A 47 32.20 -17.09 10.69
C GLU A 47 31.98 -18.07 9.55
N VAL A 48 30.73 -18.38 9.22
CA VAL A 48 30.38 -19.15 8.01
C VAL A 48 30.04 -18.19 6.90
N PHE A 49 30.76 -18.27 5.80
CA PHE A 49 30.38 -17.53 4.58
C PHE A 49 29.31 -18.34 3.87
N HIS A 50 28.11 -17.78 3.80
CA HIS A 50 27.13 -18.25 2.86
C HIS A 50 27.61 -17.90 1.46
N ASP A 51 27.46 -18.82 0.53
CA ASP A 51 27.85 -18.56 -0.85
C ASP A 51 27.04 -17.37 -1.35
N MET A 52 27.72 -16.28 -1.63
CA MET A 52 27.08 -15.00 -2.01
C MET A 52 26.22 -15.16 -3.27
N GLU A 53 26.59 -16.10 -4.13
CA GLU A 53 25.89 -16.43 -5.36
C GLU A 53 24.53 -17.09 -5.05
N GLN A 54 24.44 -17.92 -4.01
CA GLN A 54 23.21 -18.58 -3.58
C GLN A 54 22.26 -17.60 -2.90
N VAL A 55 22.79 -16.69 -2.10
CA VAL A 55 21.98 -15.61 -1.47
C VAL A 55 21.39 -14.68 -2.51
N LEU A 56 22.19 -14.29 -3.51
CA LEU A 56 21.73 -13.44 -4.63
C LEU A 56 20.68 -14.14 -5.50
N GLU A 57 20.81 -15.43 -5.73
CA GLU A 57 19.84 -16.20 -6.49
C GLU A 57 18.52 -16.36 -5.72
N ASP A 58 18.57 -16.62 -4.43
CA ASP A 58 17.40 -16.70 -3.56
C ASP A 58 16.66 -15.33 -3.48
N GLU A 59 17.41 -14.23 -3.37
CA GLU A 59 16.83 -12.87 -3.42
C GLU A 59 16.19 -12.57 -4.77
N ARG A 60 16.83 -12.95 -5.87
CA ARG A 60 16.30 -12.79 -7.23
C ARG A 60 14.98 -13.55 -7.40
N LEU A 61 14.96 -14.81 -6.96
CA LEU A 61 13.78 -15.66 -7.03
C LEU A 61 12.62 -15.10 -6.21
N HIS A 62 12.92 -14.56 -5.03
CA HIS A 62 11.94 -13.94 -4.16
C HIS A 62 11.37 -12.66 -4.78
N LEU A 63 12.19 -11.83 -5.40
CA LEU A 63 11.77 -10.64 -6.14
C LEU A 63 10.91 -10.97 -7.34
N GLU A 64 11.25 -12.01 -8.10
CA GLU A 64 10.44 -12.48 -9.24
C GLU A 64 9.05 -12.95 -8.78
N GLN A 65 8.98 -13.73 -7.69
CA GLN A 65 7.71 -14.17 -7.11
C GLN A 65 6.86 -12.99 -6.63
N TYR A 66 7.47 -12.03 -5.94
CA TYR A 66 6.78 -10.83 -5.48
C TYR A 66 6.24 -10.00 -6.66
N TYR A 67 7.04 -9.86 -7.73
CA TYR A 67 6.64 -9.15 -8.93
C TYR A 67 5.45 -9.82 -9.64
N GLU A 68 5.45 -11.14 -9.78
CA GLU A 68 4.32 -11.87 -10.38
C GLU A 68 3.06 -11.79 -9.51
N GLN A 69 3.17 -11.86 -8.17
CA GLN A 69 2.04 -11.67 -7.27
C GLN A 69 1.44 -10.25 -7.39
N MET A 70 2.30 -9.24 -7.45
CA MET A 70 1.87 -7.86 -7.62
C MET A 70 1.16 -7.65 -8.96
N LYS A 71 1.70 -8.19 -10.04
CA LYS A 71 1.11 -8.16 -11.38
C LYS A 71 -0.27 -8.85 -11.41
N GLN A 72 -0.39 -10.01 -10.79
CA GLN A 72 -1.66 -10.73 -10.66
C GLN A 72 -2.70 -9.89 -9.90
N SER A 73 -2.32 -9.28 -8.78
CA SER A 73 -3.20 -8.42 -8.01
C SER A 73 -3.68 -7.19 -8.80
N ILE A 74 -2.80 -6.57 -9.59
CA ILE A 74 -3.16 -5.46 -10.47
C ILE A 74 -4.17 -5.91 -11.53
N LEU A 75 -3.96 -7.08 -12.12
CA LEU A 75 -4.86 -7.62 -13.15
C LEU A 75 -6.25 -7.95 -12.57
N GLU A 76 -6.30 -8.56 -11.38
CA GLU A 76 -7.55 -8.86 -10.69
C GLU A 76 -8.33 -7.59 -10.33
N ASN A 77 -7.63 -6.56 -9.82
CA ASN A 77 -8.23 -5.27 -9.54
C ASN A 77 -8.77 -4.58 -10.80
N SER A 78 -8.05 -4.67 -11.92
CA SER A 78 -8.50 -4.12 -13.21
C SER A 78 -9.78 -4.81 -13.70
N ASN A 79 -9.81 -6.15 -13.65
CA ASN A 79 -10.99 -6.93 -14.04
C ASN A 79 -12.19 -6.63 -13.14
N TYR A 80 -11.94 -6.41 -11.84
CA TYR A 80 -12.99 -6.05 -10.89
C TYR A 80 -13.59 -4.66 -11.21
N ILE A 81 -12.75 -3.68 -11.51
CA ILE A 81 -13.18 -2.33 -11.93
C ILE A 81 -13.97 -2.41 -13.23
N GLU A 82 -13.52 -3.19 -14.21
CA GLU A 82 -14.24 -3.37 -15.48
C GLU A 82 -15.63 -3.98 -15.26
N ALA A 83 -15.73 -5.01 -14.40
CA ALA A 83 -17.01 -5.63 -14.07
C ALA A 83 -17.98 -4.67 -13.37
N LEU A 84 -17.46 -3.82 -12.47
CA LEU A 84 -18.27 -2.79 -11.83
C LEU A 84 -18.75 -1.73 -12.82
N LEU A 85 -17.90 -1.36 -13.78
CA LEU A 85 -18.26 -0.39 -14.82
C LEU A 85 -19.25 -0.93 -15.87
N GLU A 86 -19.51 -2.25 -15.91
CA GLU A 86 -20.61 -2.80 -16.72
C GLU A 86 -22.00 -2.34 -16.22
N THR A 87 -22.11 -2.08 -14.91
CA THR A 87 -23.37 -1.71 -14.25
C THR A 87 -23.40 -0.27 -13.75
N ALA A 88 -22.24 0.38 -13.65
CA ALA A 88 -22.12 1.76 -13.17
C ALA A 88 -21.57 2.70 -14.25
N GLU A 89 -22.11 3.91 -14.33
CA GLU A 89 -21.63 4.95 -15.24
C GLU A 89 -20.25 5.48 -14.84
N ALA A 90 -19.97 5.54 -13.54
CA ALA A 90 -18.69 5.98 -13.01
C ALA A 90 -18.39 5.36 -11.66
N LEU A 91 -17.11 5.14 -11.37
CA LEU A 91 -16.58 4.73 -10.09
C LEU A 91 -15.59 5.78 -9.58
N TYR A 92 -15.62 6.02 -8.29
CA TYR A 92 -14.77 7.00 -7.63
C TYR A 92 -13.99 6.32 -6.50
N THR A 93 -12.69 6.61 -6.40
CA THR A 93 -11.92 6.26 -5.21
C THR A 93 -11.62 7.51 -4.41
N VAL A 94 -11.98 7.49 -3.13
CA VAL A 94 -11.93 8.65 -2.25
C VAL A 94 -11.25 8.28 -0.94
N ASN A 95 -10.26 9.07 -0.52
CA ASN A 95 -9.74 9.05 0.84
C ASN A 95 -10.53 10.07 1.67
N LEU A 96 -11.51 9.60 2.43
CA LEU A 96 -12.39 10.47 3.22
C LEU A 96 -11.64 11.15 4.37
N THR A 97 -10.66 10.48 4.98
CA THR A 97 -9.85 11.03 6.08
C THR A 97 -9.06 12.26 5.65
N GLN A 98 -8.63 12.31 4.38
CA GLN A 98 -7.84 13.40 3.82
C GLN A 98 -8.67 14.34 2.92
N ASP A 99 -9.97 14.16 2.83
CA ASP A 99 -10.83 14.89 1.87
C ASP A 99 -10.27 14.84 0.44
N ARG A 100 -9.91 13.64 -0.04
CA ARG A 100 -9.18 13.51 -1.30
C ARG A 100 -9.87 12.55 -2.26
N LEU A 101 -10.33 13.06 -3.38
CA LEU A 101 -10.77 12.29 -4.54
C LEU A 101 -9.51 11.86 -5.32
N GLU A 102 -9.22 10.58 -5.35
CA GLU A 102 -7.98 10.04 -5.90
C GLU A 102 -8.11 9.67 -7.37
N GLN A 103 -9.18 8.96 -7.73
CA GLN A 103 -9.39 8.47 -9.08
C GLN A 103 -10.86 8.52 -9.47
N ILE A 104 -11.11 8.66 -10.77
CA ILE A 104 -12.41 8.55 -11.38
C ILE A 104 -12.30 7.62 -12.58
N PHE A 105 -13.08 6.56 -12.57
CA PHE A 105 -13.21 5.64 -13.68
C PHE A 105 -14.57 5.83 -14.32
N HIS A 106 -14.60 5.87 -15.63
CA HIS A 106 -15.85 6.07 -16.39
C HIS A 106 -16.12 4.89 -17.30
N HIS A 107 -17.38 4.58 -17.49
CA HIS A 107 -17.79 3.65 -18.54
C HIS A 107 -17.34 4.18 -19.92
N ARG A 108 -16.97 3.28 -20.84
CA ARG A 108 -16.38 3.63 -22.14
C ARG A 108 -17.30 4.42 -23.09
N LYS A 109 -18.61 4.41 -22.88
CA LYS A 109 -19.59 5.13 -23.70
C LYS A 109 -19.75 6.57 -23.20
N LYS A 110 -19.07 7.49 -23.87
CA LYS A 110 -18.87 8.89 -23.45
C LYS A 110 -20.02 9.87 -23.73
N GLU A 111 -21.07 9.50 -24.41
CA GLU A 111 -21.91 10.47 -25.13
C GLU A 111 -22.97 11.21 -24.28
N GLU A 112 -23.27 10.79 -23.07
CA GLU A 112 -24.33 11.39 -22.22
C GLU A 112 -23.88 11.81 -20.82
N ARG A 113 -22.62 12.18 -20.63
CA ARG A 113 -22.17 12.59 -19.30
C ARG A 113 -22.85 13.87 -18.85
N ILE A 114 -23.45 13.80 -17.66
CA ILE A 114 -24.11 14.95 -17.03
C ILE A 114 -23.06 15.92 -16.53
N PHE A 115 -22.03 15.42 -15.87
CA PHE A 115 -20.92 16.19 -15.33
C PHE A 115 -19.57 15.66 -15.83
N ASP A 116 -18.87 16.46 -16.62
CA ASP A 116 -17.51 16.17 -17.05
C ASP A 116 -16.53 16.90 -16.12
N PHE A 117 -15.84 16.13 -15.25
CA PHE A 117 -14.85 16.70 -14.35
C PHE A 117 -13.61 17.11 -15.17
N GLN A 118 -13.38 18.41 -15.28
CA GLN A 118 -12.23 18.98 -15.99
C GLN A 118 -11.07 19.37 -15.07
N GLY A 119 -11.05 18.87 -13.84
CA GLY A 119 -10.00 19.12 -12.86
C GLY A 119 -8.88 18.10 -12.91
N GLU A 120 -7.72 18.47 -12.35
CA GLU A 120 -6.63 17.55 -12.10
C GLU A 120 -6.94 16.70 -10.87
N LEU A 121 -6.61 15.40 -10.95
CA LEU A 121 -6.67 14.48 -9.82
C LEU A 121 -5.24 14.29 -9.27
N PRO A 122 -5.08 14.13 -7.95
CA PRO A 122 -6.11 14.14 -6.94
C PRO A 122 -6.60 15.54 -6.55
N CYS A 123 -7.85 15.66 -6.12
CA CYS A 123 -8.45 16.92 -5.68
C CYS A 123 -9.31 16.76 -4.43
N SER A 124 -9.79 17.86 -3.82
CA SER A 124 -10.72 17.80 -2.68
C SER A 124 -12.04 17.16 -3.08
N TYR A 125 -12.48 16.15 -2.32
CA TYR A 125 -13.78 15.51 -2.50
C TYR A 125 -14.92 16.47 -2.23
N ASP A 126 -14.84 17.24 -1.13
CA ASP A 126 -15.83 18.27 -0.79
C ASP A 126 -15.92 19.34 -1.89
N GLY A 127 -14.75 19.71 -2.44
CA GLY A 127 -14.67 20.65 -3.58
C GLY A 127 -15.34 20.12 -4.83
N TYR A 128 -15.16 18.85 -5.11
CA TYR A 128 -15.80 18.14 -6.23
C TYR A 128 -17.32 18.07 -6.03
N CYS A 129 -17.78 17.62 -4.86
CA CYS A 129 -19.20 17.53 -4.54
C CYS A 129 -19.90 18.88 -4.57
N ARG A 130 -19.21 19.96 -4.16
CA ARG A 130 -19.75 21.35 -4.26
C ARG A 130 -20.03 21.76 -5.70
N LYS A 131 -19.21 21.32 -6.66
CA LYS A 131 -19.45 21.58 -8.10
C LYS A 131 -20.67 20.81 -8.58
N ILE A 132 -20.81 19.53 -8.23
CA ILE A 132 -21.97 18.72 -8.59
C ILE A 132 -23.25 19.31 -8.00
N ARG A 133 -23.22 19.77 -6.75
CA ARG A 133 -24.38 20.36 -6.06
C ARG A 133 -25.05 21.47 -6.86
N GLN A 134 -24.32 22.20 -7.70
CA GLN A 134 -24.86 23.27 -8.53
C GLN A 134 -25.80 22.75 -9.64
N HIS A 135 -25.75 21.46 -9.91
CA HIS A 135 -26.57 20.79 -10.93
C HIS A 135 -27.70 19.96 -10.32
N ILE A 136 -27.75 19.82 -8.99
CA ILE A 136 -28.78 19.06 -8.29
C ILE A 136 -30.08 19.87 -8.22
N THR A 137 -31.21 19.21 -8.47
CA THR A 137 -32.54 19.84 -8.36
C THR A 137 -32.87 20.17 -6.90
N GLU A 138 -33.60 21.25 -6.66
CA GLU A 138 -33.96 21.71 -5.31
C GLU A 138 -34.67 20.61 -4.50
N ASP A 139 -35.54 19.83 -5.14
CA ASP A 139 -36.34 18.78 -4.50
C ASP A 139 -35.48 17.63 -3.94
N THR A 140 -34.31 17.35 -4.52
CA THR A 140 -33.43 16.26 -4.13
C THR A 140 -32.15 16.72 -3.44
N LEU A 141 -31.96 18.03 -3.28
CA LEU A 141 -30.76 18.61 -2.70
C LEU A 141 -30.50 18.14 -1.25
N GLU A 142 -31.53 18.02 -0.43
CA GLU A 142 -31.38 17.56 0.97
C GLU A 142 -30.92 16.09 1.02
N THR A 143 -31.39 15.25 0.09
CA THR A 143 -30.91 13.87 -0.03
C THR A 143 -29.44 13.83 -0.46
N TYR A 144 -29.04 14.69 -1.42
CA TYR A 144 -27.65 14.74 -1.86
C TYR A 144 -26.68 15.19 -0.74
N LYS A 145 -27.10 16.09 0.14
CA LYS A 145 -26.28 16.55 1.29
C LYS A 145 -25.79 15.44 2.20
N ILE A 146 -26.42 14.27 2.17
CA ILE A 146 -26.01 13.10 2.95
C ILE A 146 -24.59 12.65 2.56
N ILE A 147 -24.21 12.81 1.29
CA ILE A 147 -22.97 12.29 0.71
C ILE A 147 -22.05 13.39 0.16
N ASP A 148 -22.38 14.66 0.35
CA ASP A 148 -21.69 15.76 -0.33
C ASP A 148 -20.46 16.28 0.39
N THR A 149 -20.13 15.72 1.57
CA THR A 149 -18.92 16.05 2.30
C THR A 149 -18.26 14.79 2.87
N SER A 150 -16.93 14.79 2.90
CA SER A 150 -16.13 13.75 3.56
C SER A 150 -16.50 13.62 5.04
N LYS A 151 -16.78 14.74 5.72
CA LYS A 151 -17.20 14.75 7.12
C LYS A 151 -18.53 14.01 7.33
N SER A 152 -19.54 14.26 6.51
CA SER A 152 -20.84 13.58 6.64
C SER A 152 -20.70 12.07 6.48
N LEU A 153 -19.86 11.62 5.56
CA LEU A 153 -19.58 10.20 5.34
C LEU A 153 -18.77 9.59 6.48
N LEU A 154 -17.76 10.30 7.01
CA LEU A 154 -16.99 9.85 8.17
C LEU A 154 -17.86 9.71 9.43
N ASP A 155 -18.73 10.68 9.70
CA ASP A 155 -19.64 10.62 10.85
C ASP A 155 -20.55 9.38 10.78
N ARG A 156 -21.03 9.03 9.58
CA ARG A 156 -21.81 7.81 9.33
C ARG A 156 -20.99 6.55 9.48
N PHE A 157 -19.79 6.54 8.93
CA PHE A 157 -18.87 5.40 9.06
C PHE A 157 -18.58 5.09 10.53
N TYR A 158 -18.27 6.10 11.34
CA TYR A 158 -18.04 5.92 12.78
C TYR A 158 -19.30 5.58 13.56
N ALA A 159 -20.49 5.89 13.03
CA ALA A 159 -21.76 5.40 13.54
C ALA A 159 -22.06 3.93 13.15
N GLY A 160 -21.18 3.28 12.35
CA GLY A 160 -21.28 1.88 11.96
C GLY A 160 -21.88 1.63 10.57
N GLU A 161 -22.22 2.68 9.83
CA GLU A 161 -22.70 2.57 8.45
C GLU A 161 -21.50 2.35 7.50
N LYS A 162 -21.45 1.20 6.81
CA LYS A 162 -20.42 0.90 5.83
C LYS A 162 -20.85 1.15 4.39
N GLN A 163 -22.14 1.38 4.19
CA GLN A 163 -22.73 1.66 2.88
C GLN A 163 -23.78 2.74 3.00
N VAL A 164 -23.75 3.71 2.13
CA VAL A 164 -24.74 4.77 1.99
C VAL A 164 -25.19 4.82 0.53
N THR A 165 -26.50 4.70 0.29
CA THR A 165 -27.08 4.84 -1.05
C THR A 165 -28.05 6.01 -1.05
N VAL A 166 -27.90 6.89 -2.02
CA VAL A 166 -28.80 8.03 -2.23
C VAL A 166 -29.26 8.10 -3.67
N GLU A 167 -30.47 8.58 -3.87
CA GLU A 167 -31.05 8.88 -5.19
C GLU A 167 -31.35 10.37 -5.28
N TYR A 168 -30.93 10.99 -6.34
CA TYR A 168 -31.14 12.42 -6.57
C TYR A 168 -31.28 12.71 -8.06
N GLN A 169 -31.83 13.89 -8.37
CA GLN A 169 -31.92 14.37 -9.74
C GLN A 169 -30.85 15.41 -10.04
N GLU A 170 -30.22 15.25 -11.18
CA GLU A 170 -29.23 16.17 -11.70
C GLU A 170 -29.71 16.72 -13.05
N SER A 171 -29.58 18.04 -13.24
CA SER A 171 -29.88 18.70 -14.51
C SER A 171 -28.62 18.71 -15.37
N ASN A 172 -28.73 18.21 -16.61
CA ASN A 172 -27.65 18.29 -17.56
C ASN A 172 -27.60 19.69 -18.23
N LYS A 173 -26.60 19.91 -19.08
CA LYS A 173 -26.37 21.18 -19.79
C LYS A 173 -27.56 21.59 -20.67
N ASP A 174 -28.39 20.66 -21.09
CA ASP A 174 -29.55 20.87 -21.92
C ASP A 174 -30.84 21.09 -21.11
N GLY A 175 -30.73 21.14 -19.77
CA GLY A 175 -31.85 21.29 -18.86
C GLY A 175 -32.69 20.02 -18.67
N LYS A 176 -32.20 18.88 -19.13
CA LYS A 176 -32.86 17.58 -18.90
C LYS A 176 -32.50 17.04 -17.52
N GLU A 177 -33.50 16.67 -16.76
CA GLU A 177 -33.34 16.06 -15.45
C GLU A 177 -33.16 14.56 -15.57
N ILE A 178 -32.15 14.03 -14.86
CA ILE A 178 -31.80 12.60 -14.86
C ILE A 178 -31.69 12.14 -13.43
N TRP A 179 -32.31 11.00 -13.10
CA TRP A 179 -32.16 10.34 -11.83
C TRP A 179 -30.82 9.63 -11.74
N ILE A 180 -30.11 9.86 -10.65
CA ILE A 180 -28.84 9.24 -10.34
C ILE A 180 -28.97 8.51 -9.01
N GLN A 181 -28.60 7.24 -9.00
CA GLN A 181 -28.37 6.48 -7.79
C GLN A 181 -26.87 6.44 -7.52
N LYS A 182 -26.45 6.95 -6.37
CA LYS A 182 -25.05 6.90 -5.93
C LYS A 182 -24.94 6.05 -4.67
N THR A 183 -24.08 5.03 -4.74
CA THR A 183 -23.74 4.18 -3.61
C THR A 183 -22.32 4.46 -3.19
N VAL A 184 -22.11 4.78 -1.92
CA VAL A 184 -20.80 4.96 -1.29
C VAL A 184 -20.55 3.75 -0.40
N LEU A 185 -19.46 3.03 -0.69
CA LEU A 185 -18.97 1.93 0.13
C LEU A 185 -17.76 2.44 0.91
N MET A 186 -17.77 2.25 2.23
CA MET A 186 -16.73 2.77 3.10
C MET A 186 -15.98 1.64 3.78
N SER A 187 -14.66 1.70 3.73
CA SER A 187 -13.76 0.75 4.39
C SER A 187 -12.65 1.50 5.13
N GLN A 188 -12.02 0.81 6.07
CA GLN A 188 -10.91 1.33 6.85
C GLN A 188 -9.65 0.55 6.52
N ASP A 189 -8.59 1.27 6.19
CA ASP A 189 -7.27 0.71 5.94
C ASP A 189 -6.24 1.30 6.88
N THR A 190 -5.16 0.57 7.13
CA THR A 190 -3.97 1.08 7.80
C THR A 190 -2.91 1.38 6.76
N VAL A 191 -2.45 2.62 6.72
CA VAL A 191 -1.42 3.09 5.78
C VAL A 191 -0.20 3.55 6.56
N TYR A 192 0.98 3.13 6.10
CA TYR A 192 2.24 3.59 6.67
C TYR A 192 2.66 4.93 6.04
N ASP A 193 2.85 5.93 6.90
CA ASP A 193 3.34 7.24 6.50
C ASP A 193 4.88 7.26 6.65
N ASN A 194 5.58 7.18 5.52
CA ASN A 194 7.04 7.16 5.50
C ASN A 194 7.68 8.46 6.03
N GLU A 195 7.00 9.61 5.90
CA GLU A 195 7.54 10.89 6.37
C GLU A 195 7.45 11.02 7.90
N LYS A 196 6.45 10.40 8.51
CA LYS A 196 6.21 10.44 9.95
C LYS A 196 6.64 9.15 10.66
N GLU A 197 7.15 8.16 9.90
CA GLU A 197 7.58 6.85 10.42
C GLU A 197 6.52 6.17 11.31
N ARG A 198 5.24 6.29 10.96
CA ARG A 198 4.14 5.73 11.72
C ARG A 198 2.99 5.24 10.84
N GLU A 199 2.30 4.24 11.35
CA GLU A 199 1.02 3.81 10.80
C GLU A 199 -0.09 4.78 11.19
N HIS A 200 -0.98 5.06 10.24
CA HIS A 200 -2.21 5.79 10.50
C HIS A 200 -3.39 5.17 9.77
N THR A 201 -4.56 5.30 10.35
CA THR A 201 -5.79 4.77 9.80
C THR A 201 -6.41 5.75 8.82
N VAL A 202 -6.81 5.26 7.66
CA VAL A 202 -7.56 6.02 6.66
C VAL A 202 -8.91 5.35 6.40
N VAL A 203 -9.96 6.14 6.21
CA VAL A 203 -11.27 5.70 5.74
C VAL A 203 -11.39 6.07 4.26
N ARG A 204 -11.71 5.06 3.46
CA ARG A 204 -11.93 5.19 2.02
C ARG A 204 -13.34 4.82 1.64
#